data_9defd2968c84a1eb12a943d93b2f4049
#
_entry.id   9defd2968c84a1eb12a943d93b2f4049
#
_cell.length_a   1.000
_cell.length_b   1.000
_cell.length_c   1.000
_cell.angle_alpha   90.00
_cell.angle_beta   90.00
_cell.angle_gamma   90.00
#
_symmetry.space_group_name_H-M   'P 1'
#
loop_
_entity.id
_entity.type
_entity.pdbx_description
1 polymer ?
#
loop_
_entity_poly.entity_id
_entity_poly.type
_entity_poly.pdbx_seq_one_letter_code
_entity_poly.pdbx_strand_id
1 'polypeptide(L)'
;SYDDVSTIFHEFGHSIHGMFASQKYPSLSGTNVPRDFVEFPSQINEHWALDPVVLKNYAVHYETKQPIPQALVDKIKKASTFNQGYMTTELVSAAELDMDWHTVSNDSQFIPVLDFEKQSLASHGFNLATVPPRYHTPYFAHIWGGGYSAGYYAYLWSETLDNDAWEWISKNGGLTRENGDRFRKYILSVGNSVDLNQAFRDFTGHDPDIKPLLRNRGFIK
;
A
#
# COMPACT_ATOMS: atom_id res chain seq x y z
N SER A 1 -19.20 1.09 3.27
CA SER A 1 -18.64 -0.21 2.88
C SER A 1 -17.39 -0.50 3.71
N TYR A 2 -16.81 -1.72 3.58
CA TYR A 2 -15.51 -2.03 4.19
C TYR A 2 -14.39 -1.18 3.56
N ASP A 3 -14.47 -0.96 2.26
CA ASP A 3 -13.49 -0.14 1.53
C ASP A 3 -13.43 1.30 2.05
N ASP A 4 -14.59 1.90 2.39
CA ASP A 4 -14.62 3.24 3.00
C ASP A 4 -13.92 3.25 4.35
N VAL A 5 -14.10 2.20 5.15
CA VAL A 5 -13.42 2.06 6.45
C VAL A 5 -11.91 1.90 6.24
N SER A 6 -11.48 1.02 5.33
CA SER A 6 -10.07 0.85 4.99
C SER A 6 -9.43 2.17 4.55
N THR A 7 -10.11 2.93 3.68
CA THR A 7 -9.67 4.26 3.25
C THR A 7 -9.50 5.22 4.43
N ILE A 8 -10.44 5.24 5.39
CA ILE A 8 -10.31 6.09 6.59
C ILE A 8 -9.07 5.71 7.41
N PHE A 9 -8.82 4.41 7.60
CA PHE A 9 -7.61 3.95 8.29
C PHE A 9 -6.35 4.32 7.51
N HIS A 10 -6.35 4.19 6.18
CA HIS A 10 -5.28 4.60 5.29
C HIS A 10 -4.92 6.08 5.47
N GLU A 11 -5.89 6.98 5.25
CA GLU A 11 -5.69 8.43 5.35
C GLU A 11 -5.26 8.85 6.76
N PHE A 12 -5.80 8.17 7.77
CA PHE A 12 -5.37 8.42 9.15
C PHE A 12 -3.93 7.92 9.39
N GLY A 13 -3.47 6.90 8.69
CA GLY A 13 -2.09 6.44 8.71
C GLY A 13 -1.11 7.53 8.22
N HIS A 14 -1.43 8.22 7.13
CA HIS A 14 -0.68 9.42 6.70
C HIS A 14 -0.70 10.52 7.77
N SER A 15 -1.86 10.74 8.38
CA SER A 15 -2.00 11.72 9.46
C SER A 15 -1.13 11.39 10.67
N ILE A 16 -1.09 10.13 11.09
CA ILE A 16 -0.22 9.64 12.17
C ILE A 16 1.25 9.85 11.81
N HIS A 17 1.65 9.53 10.57
CA HIS A 17 3.02 9.73 10.09
C HIS A 17 3.42 11.21 10.19
N GLY A 18 2.53 12.14 9.82
CA GLY A 18 2.74 13.57 10.00
C GLY A 18 2.80 14.02 11.46
N MET A 19 1.88 13.52 12.30
CA MET A 19 1.81 13.91 13.72
C MET A 19 3.00 13.44 14.55
N PHE A 20 3.58 12.30 14.23
CA PHE A 20 4.76 11.78 14.92
C PHE A 20 6.09 12.22 14.34
N ALA A 21 6.07 13.05 13.31
CA ALA A 21 7.26 13.65 12.71
C ALA A 21 8.11 14.37 13.77
N SER A 22 9.41 14.09 13.78
CA SER A 22 10.34 14.61 14.80
C SER A 22 11.66 15.11 14.19
N GLN A 23 11.63 15.58 12.93
CA GLN A 23 12.81 16.03 12.22
C GLN A 23 13.06 17.52 12.45
N LYS A 24 14.35 17.88 12.50
CA LYS A 24 14.79 19.28 12.55
C LYS A 24 14.43 20.07 11.29
N TYR A 25 14.47 19.41 10.12
CA TYR A 25 14.25 20.05 8.84
C TYR A 25 12.88 19.64 8.27
N PRO A 26 11.97 20.60 8.00
CA PRO A 26 10.63 20.29 7.47
C PRO A 26 10.65 19.49 6.17
N SER A 27 11.63 19.71 5.28
CA SER A 27 11.77 18.97 4.02
C SER A 27 12.08 17.47 4.17
N LEU A 28 12.48 17.05 5.37
CA LEU A 28 12.76 15.65 5.71
C LEU A 28 11.70 15.06 6.66
N SER A 29 10.64 15.80 6.93
CA SER A 29 9.72 15.51 8.04
C SER A 29 8.45 14.81 7.57
N GLY A 30 7.98 13.87 8.38
CA GLY A 30 6.72 13.17 8.18
C GLY A 30 6.65 12.48 6.82
N THR A 31 5.64 12.84 6.02
CA THR A 31 5.38 12.26 4.70
C THR A 31 6.32 12.74 3.58
N ASN A 32 7.33 13.60 3.90
CA ASN A 32 8.36 13.99 2.94
C ASN A 32 9.44 12.90 2.82
N VAL A 33 9.04 11.72 2.45
CA VAL A 33 9.84 10.51 2.22
C VAL A 33 9.73 10.08 0.76
N PRO A 34 10.59 9.18 0.26
CA PRO A 34 10.43 8.56 -1.06
C PRO A 34 9.03 7.98 -1.26
N ARG A 35 8.53 8.03 -2.50
CA ARG A 35 7.17 7.56 -2.84
C ARG A 35 6.96 6.09 -2.50
N ASP A 36 7.96 5.26 -2.68
CA ASP A 36 7.93 3.84 -2.37
C ASP A 36 8.02 3.50 -0.86
N PHE A 37 8.01 4.54 -0.01
CA PHE A 37 7.90 4.39 1.44
C PHE A 37 6.68 5.13 2.02
N VAL A 38 6.17 6.16 1.36
CA VAL A 38 5.13 7.03 1.91
C VAL A 38 3.83 6.29 2.21
N GLU A 39 3.51 5.27 1.42
CA GLU A 39 2.30 4.45 1.60
C GLU A 39 2.46 3.35 2.66
N PHE A 40 3.67 3.05 3.10
CA PHE A 40 3.87 2.01 4.11
C PHE A 40 3.16 2.32 5.43
N PRO A 41 3.28 3.51 6.04
CA PRO A 41 2.55 3.84 7.27
C PRO A 41 1.02 3.91 7.10
N SER A 42 0.53 4.25 5.91
CA SER A 42 -0.91 4.29 5.64
C SER A 42 -1.47 2.89 5.42
N GLN A 43 -0.82 2.06 4.61
CA GLN A 43 -1.25 0.69 4.31
C GLN A 43 -1.20 -0.21 5.56
N ILE A 44 -0.14 -0.13 6.37
CA ILE A 44 -0.09 -0.93 7.61
C ILE A 44 -1.21 -0.55 8.58
N ASN A 45 -1.65 0.70 8.55
CA ASN A 45 -2.74 1.15 9.41
C ASN A 45 -4.09 0.53 9.03
N GLU A 46 -4.28 0.12 7.77
CA GLU A 46 -5.49 -0.56 7.29
C GLU A 46 -5.71 -1.91 7.97
N HIS A 47 -4.65 -2.64 8.33
CA HIS A 47 -4.75 -3.92 9.01
C HIS A 47 -5.48 -3.83 10.35
N TRP A 48 -5.40 -2.68 11.04
CA TRP A 48 -6.10 -2.46 12.30
C TRP A 48 -7.62 -2.42 12.14
N ALA A 49 -8.14 -2.14 10.94
CA ALA A 49 -9.57 -2.09 10.69
C ALA A 49 -10.26 -3.41 11.04
N LEU A 50 -9.62 -4.55 10.82
CA LEU A 50 -10.16 -5.88 11.15
C LEU A 50 -9.56 -6.52 12.40
N ASP A 51 -8.78 -5.75 13.17
CA ASP A 51 -8.32 -6.23 14.48
C ASP A 51 -9.51 -6.36 15.45
N PRO A 52 -9.66 -7.49 16.15
CA PRO A 52 -10.83 -7.73 17.01
C PRO A 52 -11.01 -6.71 18.13
N VAL A 53 -9.92 -6.13 18.64
CA VAL A 53 -9.98 -5.10 19.70
C VAL A 53 -10.47 -3.79 19.11
N VAL A 54 -9.98 -3.43 17.93
CA VAL A 54 -10.34 -2.19 17.23
C VAL A 54 -11.79 -2.27 16.72
N LEU A 55 -12.19 -3.39 16.09
CA LEU A 55 -13.56 -3.62 15.58
C LEU A 55 -14.65 -3.36 16.64
N LYS A 56 -14.43 -3.75 17.86
CA LYS A 56 -15.39 -3.57 18.96
C LYS A 56 -15.73 -2.10 19.23
N ASN A 57 -14.85 -1.18 18.85
CA ASN A 57 -15.04 0.24 19.12
C ASN A 57 -15.90 0.94 18.08
N TYR A 58 -15.97 0.43 16.84
CA TYR A 58 -16.65 1.13 15.76
C TYR A 58 -17.66 0.28 14.97
N ALA A 59 -17.41 -1.03 14.86
CA ALA A 59 -18.23 -1.93 14.04
C ALA A 59 -19.49 -2.39 14.80
N VAL A 60 -20.40 -1.45 15.09
CA VAL A 60 -21.64 -1.69 15.81
C VAL A 60 -22.85 -1.30 14.97
N HIS A 61 -23.93 -2.07 15.10
CA HIS A 61 -25.18 -1.77 14.39
C HIS A 61 -25.75 -0.42 14.83
N TYR A 62 -26.14 0.42 13.89
CA TYR A 62 -26.47 1.83 14.14
C TYR A 62 -27.67 2.01 15.08
N GLU A 63 -28.66 1.09 15.09
CA GLU A 63 -29.82 1.12 15.98
C GLU A 63 -29.58 0.31 17.24
N THR A 64 -29.27 -0.99 17.08
CA THR A 64 -29.22 -1.95 18.22
C THR A 64 -27.94 -1.85 19.02
N LYS A 65 -26.91 -1.17 18.48
CA LYS A 65 -25.55 -1.06 19.07
C LYS A 65 -24.85 -2.41 19.30
N GLN A 66 -25.40 -3.48 18.75
CA GLN A 66 -24.75 -4.79 18.81
C GLN A 66 -23.49 -4.82 17.96
N PRO A 67 -22.41 -5.45 18.40
CA PRO A 67 -21.20 -5.63 17.61
C PRO A 67 -21.48 -6.39 16.31
N ILE A 68 -20.66 -6.15 15.29
CA ILE A 68 -20.69 -6.93 14.05
C ILE A 68 -20.55 -8.44 14.37
N PRO A 69 -21.44 -9.31 13.82
CA PRO A 69 -21.30 -10.76 14.02
C PRO A 69 -19.99 -11.30 13.47
N GLN A 70 -19.31 -12.17 14.20
CA GLN A 70 -18.04 -12.79 13.77
C GLN A 70 -18.15 -13.43 12.38
N ALA A 71 -19.29 -14.08 12.08
CA ALA A 71 -19.54 -14.69 10.77
C ALA A 71 -19.48 -13.69 9.59
N LEU A 72 -19.78 -12.40 9.82
CA LEU A 72 -19.62 -11.34 8.80
C LEU A 72 -18.15 -10.93 8.67
N VAL A 73 -17.42 -10.81 9.76
CA VAL A 73 -15.97 -10.54 9.75
C VAL A 73 -15.22 -11.65 8.99
N ASP A 74 -15.57 -12.91 9.24
CA ASP A 74 -14.98 -14.06 8.56
C ASP A 74 -15.27 -14.05 7.05
N LYS A 75 -16.48 -13.63 6.65
CA LYS A 75 -16.83 -13.42 5.23
C LYS A 75 -16.02 -12.31 4.57
N ILE A 76 -15.82 -11.19 5.26
CA ILE A 76 -14.97 -10.09 4.76
C ILE A 76 -13.54 -10.60 4.53
N LYS A 77 -12.95 -11.27 5.53
CA LYS A 77 -11.61 -11.86 5.43
C LYS A 77 -11.49 -12.90 4.30
N LYS A 78 -12.54 -13.73 4.11
CA LYS A 78 -12.56 -14.69 3.01
C LYS A 78 -12.71 -14.01 1.65
N ALA A 79 -13.47 -12.92 1.56
CA ALA A 79 -13.65 -12.18 0.33
C ALA A 79 -12.38 -11.45 -0.12
N SER A 80 -11.50 -11.05 0.80
CA SER A 80 -10.28 -10.30 0.47
C SER A 80 -9.30 -11.09 -0.42
N THR A 81 -9.35 -12.42 -0.40
CA THR A 81 -8.50 -13.26 -1.28
C THR A 81 -9.17 -13.62 -2.61
N PHE A 82 -10.44 -13.21 -2.80
CA PHE A 82 -11.16 -13.49 -4.04
C PHE A 82 -10.62 -12.62 -5.18
N ASN A 83 -10.36 -13.26 -6.32
CA ASN A 83 -9.94 -12.60 -7.57
C ASN A 83 -8.64 -11.77 -7.46
N GLN A 84 -7.74 -12.15 -6.56
CA GLN A 84 -6.47 -11.42 -6.35
C GLN A 84 -5.55 -11.47 -7.59
N GLY A 85 -5.66 -12.49 -8.44
CA GLY A 85 -4.95 -12.53 -9.72
C GLY A 85 -5.34 -11.35 -10.63
N TYR A 86 -6.64 -11.04 -10.73
CA TYR A 86 -7.12 -9.87 -11.48
C TYR A 86 -6.57 -8.57 -10.88
N MET A 87 -6.79 -8.35 -9.60
CA MET A 87 -6.41 -7.10 -8.92
C MET A 87 -4.90 -6.85 -8.96
N THR A 88 -4.11 -7.90 -8.78
CA THR A 88 -2.65 -7.78 -8.86
C THR A 88 -2.18 -7.49 -10.28
N THR A 89 -2.76 -8.16 -11.29
CA THR A 89 -2.42 -7.90 -12.70
C THR A 89 -2.81 -6.47 -13.10
N GLU A 90 -3.98 -5.99 -12.70
CA GLU A 90 -4.45 -4.62 -12.92
C GLU A 90 -3.46 -3.58 -12.36
N LEU A 91 -2.97 -3.82 -11.12
CA LEU A 91 -2.01 -2.93 -10.46
C LEU A 91 -0.63 -2.96 -11.11
N VAL A 92 -0.09 -4.18 -11.35
CA VAL A 92 1.24 -4.35 -11.95
C VAL A 92 1.28 -3.81 -13.37
N SER A 93 0.25 -4.06 -14.18
CA SER A 93 0.20 -3.53 -15.54
C SER A 93 0.17 -2.00 -15.59
N ALA A 94 -0.46 -1.35 -14.60
CA ALA A 94 -0.40 0.10 -14.48
C ALA A 94 1.00 0.61 -14.07
N ALA A 95 1.70 -0.13 -13.20
CA ALA A 95 3.07 0.22 -12.80
C ALA A 95 4.07 0.07 -13.97
N GLU A 96 3.94 -0.99 -14.77
CA GLU A 96 4.76 -1.19 -15.98
C GLU A 96 4.47 -0.09 -17.03
N LEU A 97 3.20 0.24 -17.24
CA LEU A 97 2.81 1.31 -18.13
C LEU A 97 3.38 2.67 -17.71
N ASP A 98 3.41 2.96 -16.42
CA ASP A 98 4.06 4.15 -15.87
C ASP A 98 5.56 4.18 -16.18
N MET A 99 6.25 3.08 -15.93
CA MET A 99 7.69 2.98 -16.21
C MET A 99 8.00 3.14 -17.69
N ASP A 100 7.22 2.52 -18.57
CA ASP A 100 7.41 2.64 -20.02
C ASP A 100 7.21 4.07 -20.52
N TRP A 101 6.20 4.79 -20.03
CA TRP A 101 6.01 6.20 -20.35
C TRP A 101 7.20 7.08 -19.95
N HIS A 102 7.79 6.81 -18.79
CA HIS A 102 8.87 7.62 -18.23
C HIS A 102 10.28 7.18 -18.67
N THR A 103 10.38 6.12 -19.47
CA THR A 103 11.63 5.68 -20.11
C THR A 103 11.71 6.04 -21.59
N VAL A 104 10.69 6.69 -22.16
CA VAL A 104 10.74 7.20 -23.55
C VAL A 104 11.84 8.25 -23.66
N SER A 105 12.86 7.95 -24.45
CA SER A 105 14.08 8.77 -24.57
C SER A 105 14.14 9.65 -25.83
N ASN A 106 13.16 9.56 -26.73
CA ASN A 106 13.23 10.24 -28.03
C ASN A 106 11.84 10.71 -28.53
N ASP A 107 11.64 12.02 -28.63
CA ASP A 107 10.41 12.67 -29.10
C ASP A 107 10.08 12.35 -30.57
N SER A 108 11.07 11.91 -31.38
CA SER A 108 10.83 11.54 -32.79
C SER A 108 10.06 10.23 -32.99
N GLN A 109 9.82 9.49 -31.93
CA GLN A 109 9.01 8.26 -31.92
C GLN A 109 7.60 8.51 -31.39
N PHE A 110 6.95 9.59 -31.85
CA PHE A 110 5.56 9.82 -31.47
C PHE A 110 4.69 8.64 -31.92
N ILE A 111 4.16 7.94 -30.93
CA ILE A 111 3.16 6.89 -31.09
C ILE A 111 1.86 7.42 -30.49
N PRO A 112 0.70 7.25 -31.15
CA PRO A 112 -0.59 7.59 -30.55
C PRO A 112 -0.74 6.92 -29.17
N VAL A 113 -1.29 7.65 -28.21
CA VAL A 113 -1.33 7.23 -26.80
C VAL A 113 -1.88 5.82 -26.58
N LEU A 114 -2.98 5.47 -27.25
CA LEU A 114 -3.59 4.14 -27.13
C LEU A 114 -2.77 3.03 -27.79
N ASP A 115 -2.03 3.36 -28.85
CA ASP A 115 -1.13 2.40 -29.51
C ASP A 115 0.11 2.16 -28.66
N PHE A 116 0.65 3.20 -28.03
CA PHE A 116 1.73 3.06 -27.06
C PHE A 116 1.32 2.16 -25.88
N GLU A 117 0.19 2.46 -25.25
CA GLU A 117 -0.35 1.66 -24.15
C GLU A 117 -0.50 0.19 -24.53
N LYS A 118 -1.08 -0.08 -25.70
CA LYS A 118 -1.24 -1.45 -26.21
C LYS A 118 0.11 -2.16 -26.44
N GLN A 119 1.10 -1.45 -26.96
CA GLN A 119 2.44 -2.00 -27.19
C GLN A 119 3.17 -2.27 -25.88
N SER A 120 3.13 -1.32 -24.95
CA SER A 120 3.68 -1.44 -23.61
C SER A 120 3.11 -2.68 -22.90
N LEU A 121 1.79 -2.76 -22.75
CA LEU A 121 1.14 -3.90 -22.10
C LEU A 121 1.44 -5.24 -22.80
N ALA A 122 1.54 -5.25 -24.13
CA ALA A 122 1.89 -6.46 -24.88
C ALA A 122 3.34 -6.91 -24.63
N SER A 123 4.28 -5.97 -24.51
CA SER A 123 5.69 -6.28 -24.28
C SER A 123 5.95 -6.95 -22.93
N HIS A 124 5.12 -6.65 -21.94
CA HIS A 124 5.16 -7.23 -20.60
C HIS A 124 4.20 -8.42 -20.40
N GLY A 125 3.45 -8.81 -21.43
CA GLY A 125 2.49 -9.92 -21.36
C GLY A 125 1.17 -9.57 -20.67
N PHE A 126 0.87 -8.28 -20.48
CA PHE A 126 -0.36 -7.78 -19.86
C PHE A 126 -1.44 -7.37 -20.86
N ASN A 127 -1.30 -7.66 -22.14
CA ASN A 127 -2.35 -7.38 -23.12
C ASN A 127 -3.51 -8.38 -23.02
N LEU A 128 -4.19 -8.35 -21.87
CA LEU A 128 -5.30 -9.24 -21.54
C LEU A 128 -6.62 -8.50 -21.73
N ALA A 129 -7.47 -8.96 -22.65
CA ALA A 129 -8.74 -8.30 -22.96
C ALA A 129 -9.70 -8.18 -21.74
N THR A 130 -9.56 -9.07 -20.77
CA THR A 130 -10.42 -9.14 -19.57
C THR A 130 -9.82 -8.47 -18.34
N VAL A 131 -8.56 -8.05 -18.40
CA VAL A 131 -7.84 -7.41 -17.28
C VAL A 131 -7.13 -6.17 -17.80
N PRO A 132 -7.82 -5.02 -17.91
CA PRO A 132 -7.19 -3.77 -18.30
C PRO A 132 -6.24 -3.29 -17.17
N PRO A 133 -5.31 -2.39 -17.48
CA PRO A 133 -4.54 -1.72 -16.43
C PRO A 133 -5.48 -0.91 -15.54
N ARG A 134 -5.11 -0.73 -14.28
CA ARG A 134 -5.93 0.02 -13.30
C ARG A 134 -6.28 1.42 -13.78
N TYR A 135 -5.42 2.05 -14.54
CA TYR A 135 -5.63 3.33 -15.20
C TYR A 135 -5.19 3.24 -16.65
N HIS A 136 -6.00 3.78 -17.55
CA HIS A 136 -5.55 4.06 -18.90
C HIS A 136 -4.81 5.39 -18.96
N THR A 137 -3.83 5.48 -19.81
CA THR A 137 -2.93 6.63 -19.97
C THR A 137 -3.62 8.01 -19.93
N PRO A 138 -4.77 8.25 -20.61
CA PRO A 138 -5.37 9.59 -20.67
C PRO A 138 -5.90 10.14 -19.34
N TYR A 139 -6.17 9.30 -18.37
CA TYR A 139 -6.68 9.71 -17.06
C TYR A 139 -5.85 9.22 -15.87
N PHE A 140 -4.62 8.79 -16.12
CA PHE A 140 -3.69 8.33 -15.10
C PHE A 140 -3.06 9.49 -14.34
N ALA A 141 -3.89 10.25 -13.62
CA ALA A 141 -3.49 11.50 -12.95
C ALA A 141 -2.30 11.33 -11.99
N HIS A 142 -2.15 10.16 -11.37
CA HIS A 142 -1.04 9.87 -10.47
C HIS A 142 0.32 10.15 -11.10
N ILE A 143 0.52 9.71 -12.34
CA ILE A 143 1.81 9.78 -13.03
C ILE A 143 2.03 11.08 -13.81
N TRP A 144 0.96 11.79 -14.18
CA TRP A 144 1.07 13.04 -14.96
C TRP A 144 1.10 14.31 -14.10
N GLY A 145 0.50 14.28 -12.90
CA GLY A 145 0.44 15.46 -12.04
C GLY A 145 0.36 15.14 -10.55
N GLY A 146 0.17 13.87 -10.19
CA GLY A 146 0.00 13.42 -8.80
C GLY A 146 1.31 13.14 -8.04
N GLY A 147 2.47 13.33 -8.68
CA GLY A 147 3.78 13.10 -8.04
C GLY A 147 4.23 11.64 -8.00
N TYR A 148 3.64 10.76 -8.83
CA TYR A 148 4.00 9.34 -8.96
C TYR A 148 4.61 9.01 -10.33
N SER A 149 5.20 9.97 -11.03
CA SER A 149 5.89 9.74 -12.30
C SER A 149 7.05 8.76 -12.10
N ALA A 150 7.08 7.68 -12.88
CA ALA A 150 7.98 6.52 -12.70
C ALA A 150 7.96 5.97 -11.27
N GLY A 151 6.84 6.10 -10.58
CA GLY A 151 6.72 5.81 -9.15
C GLY A 151 5.42 5.11 -8.76
N TYR A 152 4.57 4.69 -9.70
CA TYR A 152 3.32 4.01 -9.36
C TYR A 152 3.53 2.62 -8.74
N TYR A 153 4.66 1.98 -9.02
CA TYR A 153 5.11 0.75 -8.33
C TYR A 153 5.16 0.89 -6.81
N ALA A 154 5.23 2.11 -6.31
CA ALA A 154 5.34 2.45 -4.90
C ALA A 154 4.24 1.81 -4.03
N TYR A 155 3.02 1.73 -4.54
CA TYR A 155 1.91 1.08 -3.84
C TYR A 155 2.18 -0.39 -3.56
N LEU A 156 2.69 -1.13 -4.55
CA LEU A 156 3.01 -2.55 -4.41
C LEU A 156 4.25 -2.78 -3.54
N TRP A 157 5.26 -1.90 -3.66
CA TRP A 157 6.45 -1.98 -2.82
C TRP A 157 6.11 -1.68 -1.35
N SER A 158 5.37 -0.61 -1.10
CA SER A 158 4.92 -0.26 0.24
C SER A 158 4.02 -1.34 0.85
N GLU A 159 3.18 -2.00 0.03
CA GLU A 159 2.35 -3.14 0.46
C GLU A 159 3.22 -4.36 0.84
N THR A 160 4.38 -4.52 0.20
CA THR A 160 5.37 -5.54 0.63
C THR A 160 5.91 -5.21 2.02
N LEU A 161 6.28 -3.94 2.26
CA LEU A 161 6.77 -3.49 3.56
C LEU A 161 5.69 -3.61 4.65
N ASP A 162 4.45 -3.20 4.35
CA ASP A 162 3.37 -3.21 5.31
C ASP A 162 3.03 -4.63 5.77
N ASN A 163 2.87 -5.56 4.82
CA ASN A 163 2.52 -6.95 5.13
C ASN A 163 3.61 -7.66 5.92
N ASP A 164 4.88 -7.39 5.61
CA ASP A 164 6.00 -7.96 6.36
C ASP A 164 6.09 -7.38 7.77
N ALA A 165 5.97 -6.07 7.90
CA ALA A 165 5.91 -5.39 9.20
C ALA A 165 4.69 -5.82 10.02
N TRP A 166 3.53 -6.00 9.39
CA TRP A 166 2.32 -6.51 10.04
C TRP A 166 2.49 -7.94 10.54
N GLU A 167 3.12 -8.81 9.73
CA GLU A 167 3.44 -10.18 10.17
C GLU A 167 4.37 -10.16 11.38
N TRP A 168 5.38 -9.28 11.38
CA TRP A 168 6.26 -9.06 12.53
C TRP A 168 5.48 -8.63 13.77
N ILE A 169 4.63 -7.59 13.67
CA ILE A 169 3.78 -7.10 14.76
C ILE A 169 2.90 -8.24 15.31
N SER A 170 2.24 -8.99 14.42
CA SER A 170 1.34 -10.07 14.79
C SER A 170 2.04 -11.18 15.57
N LYS A 171 3.26 -11.55 15.16
CA LYS A 171 4.10 -12.53 15.84
C LYS A 171 4.67 -12.04 17.18
N ASN A 172 4.74 -10.73 17.38
CA ASN A 172 5.29 -10.10 18.59
C ASN A 172 4.21 -9.51 19.50
N GLY A 173 3.01 -10.09 19.50
CA GLY A 173 1.95 -9.76 20.48
C GLY A 173 0.87 -8.80 19.95
N GLY A 174 0.93 -8.38 18.69
CA GLY A 174 -0.12 -7.58 18.06
C GLY A 174 -0.21 -6.15 18.60
N LEU A 175 -1.42 -5.72 18.97
CA LEU A 175 -1.73 -4.38 19.48
C LEU A 175 -1.21 -4.20 20.92
N THR A 176 0.08 -3.91 21.05
CA THR A 176 0.73 -3.60 22.32
C THR A 176 1.37 -2.22 22.32
N ARG A 177 1.60 -1.67 23.50
CA ARG A 177 2.29 -0.38 23.63
C ARG A 177 3.72 -0.46 23.10
N GLU A 178 4.42 -1.55 23.39
CA GLU A 178 5.79 -1.79 22.97
C GLU A 178 5.93 -1.80 21.44
N ASN A 179 5.02 -2.49 20.76
CA ASN A 179 5.01 -2.52 19.29
C ASN A 179 4.71 -1.13 18.70
N GLY A 180 3.76 -0.40 19.30
CA GLY A 180 3.44 0.96 18.90
C GLY A 180 4.61 1.92 19.09
N ASP A 181 5.28 1.88 20.25
CA ASP A 181 6.45 2.71 20.52
C ASP A 181 7.63 2.35 19.62
N ARG A 182 7.81 1.06 19.28
CA ARG A 182 8.82 0.59 18.34
C ARG A 182 8.54 1.09 16.92
N PHE A 183 7.29 0.96 16.41
CA PHE A 183 6.88 1.46 15.12
C PHE A 183 7.04 2.98 15.03
N ARG A 184 6.60 3.71 16.07
CA ARG A 184 6.82 5.14 16.18
C ARG A 184 8.30 5.49 16.09
N LYS A 185 9.16 4.82 16.84
CA LYS A 185 10.59 5.12 16.94
C LYS A 185 11.32 4.92 15.61
N TYR A 186 11.09 3.80 14.94
CA TYR A 186 11.88 3.41 13.78
C TYR A 186 11.27 3.81 12.44
N ILE A 187 9.94 4.01 12.39
CA ILE A 187 9.23 4.29 11.14
C ILE A 187 8.60 5.69 11.15
N LEU A 188 7.67 5.97 12.08
CA LEU A 188 6.85 7.18 11.99
C LEU A 188 7.63 8.47 12.30
N SER A 189 8.60 8.42 13.23
CA SER A 189 9.28 9.63 13.69
C SER A 189 10.61 9.92 12.99
N VAL A 190 11.02 9.11 12.02
CA VAL A 190 12.32 9.29 11.36
C VAL A 190 12.27 10.15 10.09
N GLY A 191 11.11 10.20 9.43
CA GLY A 191 10.96 10.89 8.14
C GLY A 191 12.02 10.41 7.15
N ASN A 192 12.56 11.33 6.35
CA ASN A 192 13.65 11.06 5.40
C ASN A 192 15.04 11.46 5.97
N SER A 193 15.21 11.36 7.29
CA SER A 193 16.47 11.77 7.95
C SER A 193 17.46 10.61 8.14
N VAL A 194 17.08 9.39 7.78
CA VAL A 194 17.87 8.16 7.88
C VAL A 194 17.70 7.32 6.63
N ASP A 195 18.57 6.32 6.43
CA ASP A 195 18.34 5.28 5.43
C ASP A 195 17.09 4.46 5.80
N LEU A 196 16.06 4.50 4.95
CA LEU A 196 14.77 3.88 5.23
C LEU A 196 14.81 2.35 5.17
N ASN A 197 15.74 1.77 4.39
CA ASN A 197 15.98 0.32 4.43
C ASN A 197 16.58 -0.09 5.78
N GLN A 198 17.48 0.75 6.33
CA GLN A 198 18.00 0.50 7.67
C GLN A 198 16.93 0.68 8.75
N ALA A 199 16.09 1.71 8.62
CA ALA A 199 14.95 1.93 9.53
C ALA A 199 14.00 0.72 9.55
N PHE A 200 13.71 0.14 8.39
CA PHE A 200 12.91 -1.07 8.27
C PHE A 200 13.59 -2.27 8.95
N ARG A 201 14.90 -2.49 8.69
CA ARG A 201 15.69 -3.55 9.38
C ARG A 201 15.73 -3.35 10.90
N ASP A 202 15.86 -2.12 11.36
CA ASP A 202 15.87 -1.79 12.80
C ASP A 202 14.51 -2.08 13.43
N PHE A 203 13.42 -1.93 12.66
CA PHE A 203 12.07 -2.26 13.10
C PHE A 203 11.81 -3.77 13.09
N THR A 204 12.07 -4.47 11.98
CA THR A 204 11.71 -5.89 11.80
C THR A 204 12.80 -6.88 12.23
N GLY A 205 14.07 -6.47 12.13
CA GLY A 205 15.24 -7.32 12.35
C GLY A 205 15.76 -8.04 11.08
N HIS A 206 15.14 -7.77 9.90
CA HIS A 206 15.51 -8.40 8.63
C HIS A 206 15.23 -7.48 7.43
N ASP A 207 15.70 -7.84 6.25
CA ASP A 207 15.33 -7.20 5.00
C ASP A 207 13.88 -7.52 4.62
N PRO A 208 13.20 -6.66 3.82
CA PRO A 208 11.83 -6.92 3.38
C PRO A 208 11.65 -8.28 2.71
N ASP A 209 10.62 -9.02 3.11
CA ASP A 209 10.22 -10.30 2.52
C ASP A 209 8.84 -10.13 1.83
N ILE A 210 8.73 -10.55 0.58
CA ILE A 210 7.47 -10.53 -0.19
C ILE A 210 6.48 -11.61 0.25
N LYS A 211 6.92 -12.65 0.94
CA LYS A 211 6.07 -13.80 1.29
C LYS A 211 4.84 -13.43 2.14
N PRO A 212 4.92 -12.52 3.13
CA PRO A 212 3.75 -12.05 3.84
C PRO A 212 2.68 -11.47 2.92
N LEU A 213 3.05 -10.63 1.95
CA LEU A 213 2.14 -10.11 0.94
C LEU A 213 1.49 -11.23 0.12
N LEU A 214 2.29 -12.18 -0.36
CA LEU A 214 1.78 -13.31 -1.15
C LEU A 214 0.81 -14.18 -0.34
N ARG A 215 1.05 -14.37 0.97
CA ARG A 215 0.11 -15.04 1.88
C ARG A 215 -1.18 -14.26 2.06
N ASN A 216 -1.07 -12.96 2.30
CA ASN A 216 -2.23 -12.08 2.47
C ASN A 216 -3.14 -12.08 1.24
N ARG A 217 -2.55 -12.09 0.04
CA ARG A 217 -3.28 -12.20 -1.23
C ARG A 217 -3.73 -13.62 -1.58
N GLY A 218 -3.35 -14.63 -0.79
CA GLY A 218 -3.72 -16.02 -1.01
C GLY A 218 -3.00 -16.72 -2.16
N PHE A 219 -1.87 -16.20 -2.62
CA PHE A 219 -1.04 -16.82 -3.68
C PHE A 219 -0.18 -17.96 -3.15
N ILE A 220 0.18 -17.92 -1.88
CA ILE A 220 0.90 -18.99 -1.18
C ILE A 220 0.25 -19.27 0.18
N LYS A 221 0.59 -20.42 0.78
CA LYS A 221 0.11 -20.85 2.12
C LYS A 221 0.99 -20.30 3.22
#